data_9b1060e0f7151761730fa7136a2923c1
#
_entry.id   9b1060e0f7151761730fa7136a2923c1
#
_cell.length_a   1.000
_cell.length_b   1.000
_cell.length_c   1.000
_cell.angle_alpha   90.00
_cell.angle_beta   90.00
_cell.angle_gamma   90.00
#
_symmetry.space_group_name_H-M   'P 1'
#
loop_
_entity.id
_entity.type
_entity.pdbx_description
1 polymer ?
#
loop_
_entity_poly.entity_id
_entity_poly.type
_entity_poly.pdbx_seq_one_letter_code
_entity_poly.pdbx_strand_id
1 'polypeptide(L)'
;MGEISSSLEDYIEAVYSIYIKDNKVKAVDVARRLNVSRASVTEALQKLEQIGLINYGHYGTISVTDDGVKKAKEVIKKHETLSDFFENILGIEHELAEETACKLEQHIKNYRLK
;
A
#
# COMPACT_ATOMS: atom_id res chain seq x y z
N MET A 1 2.67 10.67 14.30
CA MET A 1 2.84 10.80 12.87
C MET A 1 1.49 10.82 12.18
N GLY A 2 1.29 11.74 11.29
CA GLY A 2 0.03 11.87 10.59
C GLY A 2 -0.27 10.72 9.64
N GLU A 3 -1.47 10.72 9.13
CA GLU A 3 -1.86 9.76 8.11
C GLU A 3 -1.12 10.05 6.81
N ILE A 4 -0.75 8.99 6.11
CA ILE A 4 -0.22 9.11 4.76
C ILE A 4 -1.39 9.07 3.78
N SER A 5 -1.18 9.57 2.56
CA SER A 5 -2.22 9.53 1.54
C SER A 5 -2.59 8.10 1.18
N SER A 6 -3.79 7.91 0.65
CA SER A 6 -4.24 6.58 0.24
C SER A 6 -3.35 5.97 -0.84
N SER A 7 -2.81 6.79 -1.74
CA SER A 7 -1.89 6.27 -2.75
C SER A 7 -0.56 5.82 -2.13
N LEU A 8 -0.03 6.54 -1.14
CA LEU A 8 1.17 6.10 -0.44
C LEU A 8 0.92 4.82 0.35
N GLU A 9 -0.29 4.65 0.88
CA GLU A 9 -0.66 3.39 1.52
C GLU A 9 -0.62 2.22 0.54
N ASP A 10 -1.12 2.41 -0.67
CA ASP A 10 -1.05 1.39 -1.71
C ASP A 10 0.40 1.04 -2.03
N TYR A 11 1.27 2.05 -2.10
CA TYR A 11 2.69 1.83 -2.37
C TYR A 11 3.37 1.06 -1.24
N ILE A 12 3.14 1.43 0.02
CA ILE A 12 3.78 0.71 1.12
C ILE A 12 3.26 -0.72 1.24
N GLU A 13 1.99 -0.94 0.96
CA GLU A 13 1.43 -2.29 0.94
C GLU A 13 2.06 -3.13 -0.18
N ALA A 14 2.20 -2.59 -1.38
CA ALA A 14 2.81 -3.28 -2.50
C ALA A 14 4.28 -3.60 -2.22
N VAL A 15 5.03 -2.64 -1.72
CA VAL A 15 6.44 -2.83 -1.38
C VAL A 15 6.59 -3.92 -0.32
N TYR A 16 5.80 -3.87 0.73
CA TYR A 16 5.84 -4.85 1.81
C TYR A 16 5.50 -6.25 1.30
N SER A 17 4.45 -6.37 0.49
CA SER A 17 4.02 -7.67 -0.06
C SER A 17 5.11 -8.32 -0.90
N ILE A 18 5.80 -7.53 -1.72
CA ILE A 18 6.91 -8.05 -2.53
C ILE A 18 8.09 -8.40 -1.62
N TYR A 19 8.38 -7.56 -0.63
CA TYR A 19 9.50 -7.73 0.28
C TYR A 19 9.41 -9.03 1.07
N ILE A 20 8.24 -9.35 1.62
CA ILE A 20 8.07 -10.58 2.41
C ILE A 20 8.10 -11.84 1.55
N LYS A 21 7.78 -11.70 0.26
CA LYS A 21 7.77 -12.84 -0.65
C LYS A 21 9.16 -13.13 -1.23
N ASP A 22 9.83 -12.08 -1.71
CA ASP A 22 11.06 -12.24 -2.48
C ASP A 22 12.31 -11.71 -1.77
N ASN A 23 12.14 -11.03 -0.65
CA ASN A 23 13.21 -10.39 0.12
C ASN A 23 13.97 -9.31 -0.66
N LYS A 24 13.56 -9.04 -1.88
CA LYS A 24 14.11 -8.01 -2.75
C LYS A 24 12.97 -7.28 -3.44
N VAL A 25 13.02 -5.97 -3.41
CA VAL A 25 12.01 -5.14 -4.06
C VAL A 25 12.71 -4.23 -5.05
N LYS A 26 12.20 -4.18 -6.27
CA LYS A 26 12.67 -3.26 -7.30
C LYS A 26 11.53 -2.36 -7.72
N ALA A 27 11.86 -1.14 -8.14
CA ALA A 27 10.86 -0.18 -8.59
C ALA A 27 9.99 -0.74 -9.73
N VAL A 28 10.60 -1.52 -10.63
CA VAL A 28 9.87 -2.11 -11.75
C VAL A 28 8.78 -3.09 -11.27
N ASP A 29 9.05 -3.81 -10.20
CA ASP A 29 8.07 -4.75 -9.65
C ASP A 29 6.88 -4.01 -9.04
N VAL A 30 7.14 -2.90 -8.36
CA VAL A 30 6.09 -2.07 -7.78
C VAL A 30 5.24 -1.44 -8.90
N ALA A 31 5.90 -0.92 -9.94
CA ALA A 31 5.21 -0.32 -11.09
C ALA A 31 4.27 -1.32 -11.75
N ARG A 32 4.75 -2.55 -11.95
CA ARG A 32 3.95 -3.60 -12.57
C ARG A 32 2.78 -4.00 -11.69
N ARG A 33 3.02 -4.15 -10.40
CA ARG A 33 1.98 -4.58 -9.45
C ARG A 33 0.85 -3.56 -9.35
N LEU A 34 1.18 -2.27 -9.33
CA LEU A 34 0.20 -1.20 -9.19
C LEU A 34 -0.27 -0.64 -10.53
N ASN A 35 0.33 -1.09 -11.62
CA ASN A 35 0.01 -0.61 -12.97
C ASN A 35 0.14 0.91 -13.07
N VAL A 36 1.28 1.42 -12.66
CA VAL A 36 1.61 2.84 -12.68
C VAL A 36 2.95 3.05 -13.38
N SER A 37 3.26 4.32 -13.70
CA SER A 37 4.50 4.66 -14.37
C SER A 37 5.71 4.54 -13.42
N ARG A 38 6.90 4.35 -14.01
CA ARG A 38 8.14 4.34 -13.24
C ARG A 38 8.38 5.67 -12.54
N ALA A 39 8.00 6.77 -13.18
CA ALA A 39 8.14 8.10 -12.58
C ALA A 39 7.29 8.23 -11.32
N SER A 40 6.05 7.74 -11.37
CA SER A 40 5.16 7.75 -10.20
C SER A 40 5.72 6.90 -9.06
N VAL A 41 6.27 5.73 -9.39
CA VAL A 41 6.88 4.85 -8.39
C VAL A 41 8.07 5.52 -7.74
N THR A 42 8.97 6.10 -8.54
CA THR A 42 10.16 6.76 -8.01
C THR A 42 9.79 7.88 -7.06
N GLU A 43 8.81 8.69 -7.43
CA GLU A 43 8.33 9.78 -6.58
C GLU A 43 7.75 9.25 -5.26
N ALA A 44 6.94 8.21 -5.34
CA ALA A 44 6.31 7.61 -4.16
C ALA A 44 7.37 6.98 -3.25
N LEU A 45 8.35 6.27 -3.82
CA LEU A 45 9.41 5.65 -3.03
C LEU A 45 10.25 6.71 -2.31
N GLN A 46 10.53 7.83 -2.96
CA GLN A 46 11.26 8.93 -2.32
C GLN A 46 10.48 9.47 -1.12
N LYS A 47 9.18 9.63 -1.27
CA LYS A 47 8.33 10.09 -0.16
C LYS A 47 8.30 9.08 0.98
N LEU A 48 8.18 7.79 0.67
CA LEU A 48 8.19 6.75 1.70
C LEU A 48 9.52 6.72 2.45
N GLU A 49 10.63 6.94 1.74
CA GLU A 49 11.93 7.02 2.38
C GLU A 49 12.03 8.24 3.29
N GLN A 50 11.54 9.38 2.85
CA GLN A 50 11.58 10.61 3.64
C GLN A 50 10.82 10.48 4.96
N ILE A 51 9.72 9.74 4.96
CA ILE A 51 8.93 9.53 6.18
C ILE A 51 9.37 8.30 6.97
N GLY A 52 10.44 7.64 6.53
CA GLY A 52 11.08 6.57 7.32
C GLY A 52 10.46 5.20 7.22
N LEU A 53 9.65 4.95 6.18
CA LEU A 53 8.98 3.64 6.02
C LEU A 53 9.79 2.65 5.19
N ILE A 54 10.68 3.13 4.34
CA ILE A 54 11.57 2.29 3.54
C ILE A 54 12.97 2.86 3.52
N ASN A 55 13.93 2.01 3.15
CA ASN A 55 15.27 2.43 2.76
C ASN A 55 15.43 2.19 1.26
N TYR A 56 15.89 3.20 0.54
CA TYR A 56 16.08 3.13 -0.90
C TYR A 56 17.57 3.23 -1.19
N GLY A 57 18.19 2.10 -1.48
CA GLY A 57 19.64 2.01 -1.65
C GLY A 57 20.11 2.52 -3.01
N HIS A 58 21.44 2.66 -3.12
CA HIS A 58 22.10 3.22 -4.29
C HIS A 58 21.86 2.44 -5.59
N TYR A 59 21.60 1.14 -5.50
CA TYR A 59 21.40 0.28 -6.67
C TYR A 59 19.95 -0.04 -6.90
N GLY A 60 19.06 0.81 -6.39
CA GLY A 60 17.64 0.61 -6.55
C GLY A 60 17.05 -0.48 -5.66
N THR A 61 17.83 -0.96 -4.69
CA THR A 61 17.32 -1.94 -3.74
C THR A 61 16.47 -1.25 -2.68
N ILE A 62 15.34 -1.85 -2.38
CA ILE A 62 14.38 -1.31 -1.44
C ILE A 62 14.26 -2.30 -0.28
N SER A 63 14.34 -1.81 0.95
CA SER A 63 14.03 -2.58 2.14
C SER A 63 12.99 -1.83 2.96
N VAL A 64 12.25 -2.56 3.77
CA VAL A 64 11.19 -1.97 4.59
C VAL A 64 11.69 -1.84 6.02
N THR A 65 11.51 -0.65 6.58
CA THR A 65 11.89 -0.41 7.98
C THR A 65 10.87 -1.04 8.93
N ASP A 66 11.19 -1.08 10.22
CA ASP A 66 10.23 -1.56 11.22
C ASP A 66 8.94 -0.73 11.19
N ASP A 67 9.06 0.59 11.05
CA ASP A 67 7.90 1.47 10.92
C ASP A 67 7.13 1.17 9.64
N GLY A 68 7.84 0.85 8.56
CA GLY A 68 7.23 0.46 7.30
C GLY A 68 6.43 -0.82 7.42
N VAL A 69 6.97 -1.82 8.09
CA VAL A 69 6.26 -3.08 8.35
C VAL A 69 4.98 -2.82 9.14
N LYS A 70 5.09 -2.02 10.20
CA LYS A 70 3.96 -1.67 11.04
C LYS A 70 2.87 -0.97 10.24
N LYS A 71 3.27 0.01 9.43
CA LYS A 71 2.32 0.76 8.61
C LYS A 71 1.65 -0.12 7.57
N ALA A 72 2.42 -0.98 6.91
CA ALA A 72 1.86 -1.90 5.91
C ALA A 72 0.83 -2.84 6.53
N LYS A 73 1.13 -3.36 7.72
CA LYS A 73 0.18 -4.23 8.43
C LYS A 73 -1.10 -3.50 8.81
N GLU A 74 -1.00 -2.24 9.21
CA GLU A 74 -2.18 -1.41 9.49
C GLU A 74 -3.06 -1.26 8.24
N VAL A 75 -2.44 -0.98 7.09
CA VAL A 75 -3.16 -0.82 5.82
C VAL A 75 -3.86 -2.12 5.44
N ILE A 76 -3.15 -3.24 5.51
CA ILE A 76 -3.70 -4.56 5.19
C ILE A 76 -4.88 -4.87 6.11
N LYS A 77 -4.74 -4.60 7.39
CA LYS A 77 -5.81 -4.85 8.36
C LYS A 77 -7.06 -4.05 8.06
N LYS A 78 -6.90 -2.78 7.66
CA LYS A 78 -8.06 -1.96 7.26
C LYS A 78 -8.79 -2.57 6.08
N HIS A 79 -8.05 -3.01 5.06
CA HIS A 79 -8.66 -3.64 3.89
C HIS A 79 -9.39 -4.93 4.25
N GLU A 80 -8.78 -5.75 5.10
CA GLU A 80 -9.41 -6.99 5.56
C GLU A 80 -10.69 -6.72 6.35
N THR A 81 -10.67 -5.72 7.22
CA THR A 81 -11.82 -5.36 8.02
C THR A 81 -13.00 -4.93 7.15
N LEU A 82 -12.73 -4.08 6.13
CA LEU A 82 -13.77 -3.65 5.21
C LEU A 82 -14.27 -4.79 4.34
N SER A 83 -13.36 -5.66 3.89
CA SER A 83 -13.71 -6.84 3.10
C SER A 83 -14.62 -7.77 3.91
N ASP A 84 -14.28 -8.04 5.16
CA ASP A 84 -15.10 -8.87 6.05
C ASP A 84 -16.49 -8.26 6.25
N PHE A 85 -16.55 -6.95 6.41
CA PHE A 85 -17.83 -6.25 6.55
C PHE A 85 -18.72 -6.50 5.32
N PHE A 86 -18.17 -6.26 4.12
CA PHE A 86 -18.95 -6.45 2.89
C PHE A 86 -19.33 -7.92 2.69
N GLU A 87 -18.42 -8.84 2.94
CA GLU A 87 -18.66 -10.26 2.76
C GLU A 87 -19.71 -10.80 3.75
N ASN A 88 -19.56 -10.48 5.03
CA ASN A 88 -20.38 -11.05 6.09
C ASN A 88 -21.72 -10.32 6.28
N ILE A 89 -21.76 -9.03 6.01
CA ILE A 89 -22.96 -8.22 6.22
C ILE A 89 -23.79 -8.10 4.94
N LEU A 90 -23.14 -7.90 3.81
CA LEU A 90 -23.82 -7.65 2.53
C LEU A 90 -23.91 -8.88 1.63
N GLY A 91 -23.27 -9.99 2.02
CA GLY A 91 -23.31 -11.24 1.26
C GLY A 91 -22.59 -11.19 -0.08
N ILE A 92 -21.54 -10.37 -0.18
CA ILE A 92 -20.74 -10.23 -1.39
C ILE A 92 -19.61 -11.26 -1.36
N GLU A 93 -19.24 -11.83 -2.52
CA GLU A 93 -18.13 -12.76 -2.63
C GLU A 93 -16.82 -12.10 -2.20
N HIS A 94 -15.92 -12.90 -1.63
CA HIS A 94 -14.70 -12.40 -1.00
C HIS A 94 -13.86 -11.52 -1.93
N GLU A 95 -13.58 -11.96 -3.16
CA GLU A 95 -12.76 -11.19 -4.10
C GLU A 95 -13.40 -9.84 -4.43
N LEU A 96 -14.69 -9.85 -4.69
CA LEU A 96 -15.42 -8.63 -5.01
C LEU A 96 -15.46 -7.70 -3.80
N ALA A 97 -15.64 -8.26 -2.60
CA ALA A 97 -15.66 -7.48 -1.36
C ALA A 97 -14.32 -6.79 -1.12
N GLU A 98 -13.22 -7.48 -1.35
CA GLU A 98 -11.88 -6.93 -1.18
C GLU A 98 -11.64 -5.76 -2.13
N GLU A 99 -11.97 -5.92 -3.39
CA GLU A 99 -11.85 -4.86 -4.38
C GLU A 99 -12.71 -3.65 -4.02
N THR A 100 -13.94 -3.89 -3.63
CA THR A 100 -14.88 -2.83 -3.25
C THR A 100 -14.40 -2.10 -2.00
N ALA A 101 -13.87 -2.83 -1.02
CA ALA A 101 -13.36 -2.23 0.21
C ALA A 101 -12.19 -1.28 -0.08
N CYS A 102 -11.27 -1.66 -0.94
CA CYS A 102 -10.15 -0.79 -1.31
C CYS A 102 -10.63 0.49 -1.97
N LYS A 103 -11.55 0.39 -2.91
CA LYS A 103 -12.10 1.55 -3.61
C LYS A 103 -12.86 2.47 -2.66
N LEU A 104 -13.65 1.90 -1.77
CA LEU A 104 -14.43 2.66 -0.80
C LEU A 104 -13.54 3.39 0.19
N GLU A 105 -12.50 2.71 0.68
CA GLU A 105 -11.54 3.32 1.59
C GLU A 105 -10.86 4.52 0.96
N GLN A 106 -10.39 4.39 -0.27
CA GLN A 106 -9.76 5.49 -0.98
C GLN A 106 -10.72 6.66 -1.18
N HIS A 107 -11.95 6.35 -1.53
CA HIS A 107 -12.98 7.38 -1.73
C HIS A 107 -13.25 8.16 -0.43
N ILE A 108 -13.39 7.46 0.68
CA ILE A 108 -13.62 8.08 1.99
C ILE A 108 -12.45 8.98 2.38
N LYS A 109 -11.22 8.53 2.18
CA LYS A 109 -10.04 9.33 2.48
C LYS A 109 -9.97 10.58 1.64
N ASN A 110 -10.23 10.47 0.35
CA ASN A 110 -10.23 11.62 -0.54
C ASN A 110 -11.31 12.63 -0.14
N TYR A 111 -12.45 12.14 0.30
CA TYR A 111 -13.54 12.98 0.75
C TYR A 111 -13.19 13.74 2.03
N ARG A 112 -12.52 13.08 2.96
CA ARG A 112 -12.12 13.69 4.25
C ARG A 112 -11.08 14.78 4.10
N LEU A 113 -10.26 14.71 3.07
CA LEU A 113 -9.18 15.66 2.85
C LEU A 113 -9.66 17.01 2.31
N LYS A 114 -10.92 17.17 2.06
CA LYS A 114 -11.47 18.42 1.58
C LYS A 114 -11.74 19.42 2.72
#